data_b2a3a832859c09400c6f2ed9a1373b33
#
_entry.id   b2a3a832859c09400c6f2ed9a1373b33
#
_cell.length_a   1.000
_cell.length_b   1.000
_cell.length_c   1.000
_cell.angle_alpha   90.00
_cell.angle_beta   90.00
_cell.angle_gamma   90.00
#
_symmetry.space_group_name_H-M   'P 1'
#
loop_
_entity.id
_entity.type
_entity.pdbx_description
1 polymer ?
#
loop_
_entity_poly.entity_id
_entity_poly.type
_entity_poly.pdbx_seq_one_letter_code
_entity_poly.pdbx_strand_id
1 'polypeptide(L)'
;MKCVFVGSLKEDSGYIVEVLQEKEYEIIQAGEYDQIEKTINPVLESQAEIAVYDLLPLNDDPLEIVEVIDSIQQSRGGKKIIFLAAGMGKNTPVIDALRKAGYVNFVLDSTYGAKKEKFARCLTNFYESNADRLDRELSDTELPRE
;
A
#
# COMPACT_ATOMS: atom_id res chain seq x y z
N MET A 1 14.53 11.67 -2.50
CA MET A 1 14.09 10.30 -2.19
C MET A 1 13.23 9.75 -3.31
N LYS A 2 13.17 8.45 -3.44
CA LYS A 2 12.44 7.78 -4.52
C LYS A 2 11.29 6.96 -4.00
N CYS A 3 10.19 6.93 -4.77
CA CYS A 3 9.03 6.09 -4.49
C CYS A 3 8.71 5.30 -5.75
N VAL A 4 8.66 3.97 -5.64
CA VAL A 4 8.24 3.13 -6.76
C VAL A 4 6.76 2.80 -6.60
N PHE A 5 6.00 2.98 -7.68
CA PHE A 5 4.57 2.72 -7.69
C PHE A 5 4.26 1.51 -8.56
N VAL A 6 3.59 0.52 -7.98
CA VAL A 6 3.14 -0.68 -8.67
C VAL A 6 1.63 -0.58 -8.85
N GLY A 7 1.21 -0.34 -10.08
CA GLY A 7 -0.19 -0.12 -10.41
C GLY A 7 -0.32 0.84 -11.57
N SER A 8 -1.55 1.20 -11.88
CA SER A 8 -1.85 2.15 -12.96
C SER A 8 -2.29 3.47 -12.34
N LEU A 9 -1.61 4.56 -12.70
CA LEU A 9 -1.99 5.89 -12.24
C LEU A 9 -3.16 6.37 -13.10
N LYS A 10 -4.35 6.32 -12.51
CA LYS A 10 -5.59 6.76 -13.14
C LYS A 10 -6.05 8.08 -12.50
N GLU A 11 -7.11 8.65 -13.01
CA GLU A 11 -7.63 9.91 -12.52
C GLU A 11 -7.92 9.87 -11.01
N ASP A 12 -8.52 8.79 -10.53
CA ASP A 12 -8.83 8.64 -9.11
C ASP A 12 -7.62 8.28 -8.25
N SER A 13 -6.47 8.05 -8.86
CA SER A 13 -5.21 7.78 -8.18
C SER A 13 -4.25 8.98 -8.23
N GLY A 14 -4.69 10.11 -8.78
CA GLY A 14 -3.83 11.29 -8.91
C GLY A 14 -3.31 11.82 -7.59
N TYR A 15 -3.97 11.50 -6.48
CA TYR A 15 -3.51 11.91 -5.16
C TYR A 15 -2.11 11.38 -4.84
N ILE A 16 -1.74 10.24 -5.41
CA ILE A 16 -0.40 9.66 -5.22
C ILE A 16 0.66 10.65 -5.74
N VAL A 17 0.46 11.13 -6.96
CA VAL A 17 1.38 12.08 -7.58
C VAL A 17 1.41 13.39 -6.81
N GLU A 18 0.25 13.91 -6.44
CA GLU A 18 0.16 15.16 -5.69
C GLU A 18 0.95 15.11 -4.39
N VAL A 19 0.72 14.07 -3.59
CA VAL A 19 1.38 13.95 -2.28
C VAL A 19 2.89 13.75 -2.45
N LEU A 20 3.30 12.89 -3.38
CA LEU A 20 4.71 12.62 -3.58
C LEU A 20 5.47 13.85 -4.08
N GLN A 21 4.85 14.64 -4.96
CA GLN A 21 5.46 15.88 -5.44
C GLN A 21 5.57 16.90 -4.32
N GLU A 22 4.53 17.03 -3.49
CA GLU A 22 4.57 17.94 -2.34
C GLU A 22 5.72 17.60 -1.37
N LYS A 23 6.06 16.31 -1.26
CA LYS A 23 7.11 15.84 -0.37
C LYS A 23 8.44 15.64 -1.10
N GLU A 24 8.52 16.07 -2.33
CA GLU A 24 9.74 16.05 -3.14
C GLU A 24 10.28 14.65 -3.40
N TYR A 25 9.39 13.68 -3.58
CA TYR A 25 9.77 12.33 -3.99
C TYR A 25 9.84 12.22 -5.51
N GLU A 26 10.86 11.53 -6.00
CA GLU A 26 10.91 11.11 -7.39
C GLU A 26 10.05 9.86 -7.55
N ILE A 27 9.14 9.86 -8.54
CA ILE A 27 8.21 8.77 -8.74
C ILE A 27 8.71 7.86 -9.84
N ILE A 28 8.81 6.57 -9.54
CA ILE A 28 9.18 5.54 -10.51
C ILE A 28 7.97 4.65 -10.72
N GLN A 29 7.45 4.61 -11.94
CA GLN A 29 6.29 3.76 -12.25
C GLN A 29 6.79 2.39 -12.69
N ALA A 30 6.50 1.36 -11.90
CA ALA A 30 6.88 -0.01 -12.24
C ALA A 30 5.91 -0.65 -13.23
N GLY A 31 4.68 -0.14 -13.30
CA GLY A 31 3.67 -0.67 -14.20
C GLY A 31 2.55 -1.39 -13.45
N GLU A 32 1.55 -1.84 -14.22
CA GLU A 32 0.40 -2.56 -13.69
C GLU A 32 0.63 -4.06 -13.83
N TYR A 33 0.37 -4.81 -12.78
CA TYR A 33 0.59 -6.26 -12.77
C TYR A 33 -0.60 -6.97 -12.14
N ASP A 34 -0.91 -8.14 -12.67
CA ASP A 34 -1.93 -9.03 -12.12
C ASP A 34 -1.34 -10.15 -11.26
N GLN A 35 -0.01 -10.30 -11.28
CA GLN A 35 0.71 -11.29 -10.48
C GLN A 35 1.81 -10.61 -9.69
N ILE A 36 1.79 -10.83 -8.37
CA ILE A 36 2.72 -10.16 -7.47
C ILE A 36 4.18 -10.53 -7.74
N GLU A 37 4.43 -11.75 -8.15
CA GLU A 37 5.78 -12.22 -8.46
C GLU A 37 6.47 -11.36 -9.52
N LYS A 38 5.72 -10.88 -10.49
CA LYS A 38 6.26 -10.06 -11.58
C LYS A 38 6.75 -8.69 -11.11
N THR A 39 6.40 -8.28 -9.91
CA THR A 39 6.81 -6.98 -9.37
C THR A 39 8.17 -7.00 -8.68
N ILE A 40 8.72 -8.19 -8.42
CA ILE A 40 9.95 -8.32 -7.63
C ILE A 40 11.10 -7.54 -8.27
N ASN A 41 11.42 -7.84 -9.53
CA ASN A 41 12.55 -7.19 -10.17
C ASN A 41 12.37 -5.68 -10.34
N PRO A 42 11.23 -5.18 -10.87
CA PRO A 42 11.05 -3.74 -10.99
C PRO A 42 11.18 -2.99 -9.68
N VAL A 43 10.63 -3.54 -8.61
CA VAL A 43 10.68 -2.87 -7.31
C VAL A 43 12.10 -2.87 -6.74
N LEU A 44 12.79 -4.00 -6.80
CA LEU A 44 14.16 -4.07 -6.27
C LEU A 44 15.14 -3.24 -7.10
N GLU A 45 15.00 -3.23 -8.40
CA GLU A 45 15.87 -2.46 -9.28
C GLU A 45 15.68 -0.96 -9.11
N SER A 46 14.51 -0.52 -8.68
CA SER A 46 14.21 0.90 -8.47
C SER A 46 15.06 1.50 -7.36
N GLN A 47 15.47 0.70 -6.39
CA GLN A 47 16.18 1.15 -5.19
C GLN A 47 15.45 2.26 -4.44
N ALA A 48 14.12 2.29 -4.54
CA ALA A 48 13.32 3.33 -3.90
C ALA A 48 13.19 3.08 -2.41
N GLU A 49 13.10 4.16 -1.64
CA GLU A 49 12.91 4.11 -0.19
C GLU A 49 11.50 3.65 0.18
N ILE A 50 10.54 3.94 -0.70
CA ILE A 50 9.14 3.59 -0.47
C ILE A 50 8.60 2.85 -1.69
N ALA A 51 7.83 1.78 -1.45
CA ALA A 51 7.12 1.07 -2.50
C ALA A 51 5.62 1.19 -2.22
N VAL A 52 4.84 1.53 -3.23
CA VAL A 52 3.39 1.65 -3.14
C VAL A 52 2.76 0.61 -4.06
N TYR A 53 1.94 -0.27 -3.50
CA TYR A 53 1.27 -1.34 -4.24
C TYR A 53 -0.23 -1.11 -4.31
N ASP A 54 -0.76 -1.11 -5.53
CA ASP A 54 -2.20 -1.18 -5.71
C ASP A 54 -2.60 -2.65 -5.68
N LEU A 55 -3.40 -3.02 -4.70
CA LEU A 55 -3.79 -4.42 -4.49
C LEU A 55 -4.91 -4.89 -5.43
N LEU A 56 -5.68 -3.97 -5.97
CA LEU A 56 -6.86 -4.33 -6.77
C LEU A 56 -6.58 -5.21 -8.00
N PRO A 57 -5.53 -4.93 -8.79
CA PRO A 57 -5.26 -5.74 -9.98
C PRO A 57 -4.69 -7.13 -9.70
N LEU A 58 -4.19 -7.35 -8.49
CA LEU A 58 -3.50 -8.61 -8.15
C LEU A 58 -4.49 -9.76 -7.98
N ASN A 59 -4.24 -10.85 -8.68
CA ASN A 59 -5.10 -12.04 -8.68
C ASN A 59 -4.54 -13.20 -7.88
N ASP A 60 -3.41 -13.02 -7.23
CA ASP A 60 -2.74 -14.08 -6.51
C ASP A 60 -3.48 -14.46 -5.22
N ASP A 61 -3.19 -15.66 -4.75
CA ASP A 61 -3.63 -16.09 -3.43
C ASP A 61 -3.04 -15.14 -2.38
N PRO A 62 -3.82 -14.73 -1.35
CA PRO A 62 -3.33 -13.83 -0.31
C PRO A 62 -2.03 -14.26 0.34
N LEU A 63 -1.85 -15.56 0.60
CA LEU A 63 -0.61 -16.05 1.22
C LEU A 63 0.58 -15.92 0.29
N GLU A 64 0.36 -16.10 -1.00
CA GLU A 64 1.42 -15.89 -1.99
C GLU A 64 1.83 -14.42 -2.06
N ILE A 65 0.85 -13.52 -1.97
CA ILE A 65 1.14 -12.08 -1.93
C ILE A 65 2.02 -11.76 -0.71
N VAL A 66 1.67 -12.30 0.46
CA VAL A 66 2.45 -12.08 1.68
C VAL A 66 3.89 -12.59 1.51
N GLU A 67 4.06 -13.78 0.95
CA GLU A 67 5.40 -14.36 0.75
C GLU A 67 6.28 -13.47 -0.13
N VAL A 68 5.72 -13.00 -1.24
CA VAL A 68 6.47 -12.14 -2.15
C VAL A 68 6.78 -10.79 -1.51
N ILE A 69 5.80 -10.19 -0.83
CA ILE A 69 6.01 -8.91 -0.15
C ILE A 69 7.08 -9.03 0.94
N ASP A 70 7.05 -10.11 1.73
CA ASP A 70 8.08 -10.34 2.75
C ASP A 70 9.46 -10.47 2.12
N SER A 71 9.57 -11.17 1.01
CA SER A 71 10.83 -11.32 0.28
C SER A 71 11.36 -9.98 -0.20
N ILE A 72 10.49 -9.16 -0.77
CA ILE A 72 10.85 -7.82 -1.24
C ILE A 72 11.27 -6.95 -0.06
N GLN A 73 10.53 -7.00 1.03
CA GLN A 73 10.82 -6.18 2.21
C GLN A 73 12.19 -6.50 2.79
N GLN A 74 12.51 -7.78 2.91
CA GLN A 74 13.82 -8.20 3.41
C GLN A 74 14.94 -7.74 2.49
N SER A 75 14.75 -7.89 1.18
CA SER A 75 15.74 -7.47 0.18
C SER A 75 15.95 -5.97 0.16
N ARG A 76 14.92 -5.19 0.52
CA ARG A 76 14.99 -3.72 0.54
C ARG A 76 15.56 -3.16 1.86
N GLY A 77 15.90 -4.02 2.79
CA GLY A 77 16.46 -3.59 4.07
C GLY A 77 15.46 -2.91 5.00
N GLY A 78 14.22 -3.35 4.97
CA GLY A 78 13.17 -2.86 5.86
C GLY A 78 12.57 -1.52 5.48
N LYS A 79 12.74 -1.09 4.24
CA LYS A 79 12.13 0.16 3.77
C LYS A 79 10.60 0.02 3.67
N LYS A 80 9.91 1.17 3.74
CA LYS A 80 8.46 1.20 3.85
C LYS A 80 7.73 0.67 2.62
N ILE A 81 6.68 -0.11 2.84
CA ILE A 81 5.74 -0.52 1.79
C ILE A 81 4.35 -0.04 2.17
N ILE A 82 3.65 0.59 1.23
CA ILE A 82 2.29 1.11 1.43
C ILE A 82 1.36 0.40 0.46
N PHE A 83 0.18 0.00 0.94
CA PHE A 83 -0.81 -0.73 0.14
C PHE A 83 -2.05 0.12 -0.11
N LEU A 84 -2.43 0.22 -1.38
CA LEU A 84 -3.66 0.90 -1.76
C LEU A 84 -4.78 -0.15 -1.87
N ALA A 85 -5.77 -0.02 -1.01
CA ALA A 85 -6.86 -0.99 -0.90
C ALA A 85 -8.20 -0.26 -0.75
N ALA A 86 -8.40 0.81 -1.50
CA ALA A 86 -9.60 1.63 -1.42
C ALA A 86 -10.85 0.80 -1.66
N GLY A 87 -11.81 0.92 -0.75
CA GLY A 87 -13.06 0.19 -0.85
C GLY A 87 -13.01 -1.25 -0.35
N MET A 88 -11.85 -1.75 0.02
CA MET A 88 -11.72 -3.08 0.62
C MET A 88 -11.91 -2.98 2.13
N GLY A 89 -12.60 -3.95 2.71
CA GLY A 89 -12.82 -3.98 4.16
C GLY A 89 -11.88 -4.94 4.86
N LYS A 90 -11.97 -4.96 6.18
CA LYS A 90 -11.10 -5.83 6.99
C LYS A 90 -11.31 -7.31 6.70
N ASN A 91 -12.46 -7.69 6.16
CA ASN A 91 -12.75 -9.09 5.84
C ASN A 91 -12.14 -9.52 4.50
N THR A 92 -11.47 -8.62 3.81
CA THR A 92 -10.77 -8.94 2.58
C THR A 92 -9.56 -9.82 2.91
N PRO A 93 -9.47 -11.03 2.35
CA PRO A 93 -8.40 -11.97 2.74
C PRO A 93 -7.00 -11.42 2.60
N VAL A 94 -6.70 -10.65 1.55
CA VAL A 94 -5.36 -10.12 1.36
C VAL A 94 -4.99 -9.10 2.43
N ILE A 95 -5.94 -8.24 2.83
CA ILE A 95 -5.68 -7.26 3.89
C ILE A 95 -5.43 -7.99 5.21
N ASP A 96 -6.26 -8.97 5.53
CA ASP A 96 -6.11 -9.74 6.75
C ASP A 96 -4.75 -10.45 6.79
N ALA A 97 -4.35 -11.07 5.69
CA ALA A 97 -3.07 -11.77 5.62
C ALA A 97 -1.89 -10.83 5.79
N LEU A 98 -1.92 -9.66 5.14
CA LEU A 98 -0.85 -8.68 5.26
C LEU A 98 -0.77 -8.09 6.68
N ARG A 99 -1.92 -7.83 7.31
CA ARG A 99 -1.94 -7.35 8.69
C ARG A 99 -1.30 -8.37 9.64
N LYS A 100 -1.63 -9.63 9.48
CA LYS A 100 -1.06 -10.69 10.32
C LYS A 100 0.45 -10.81 10.12
N ALA A 101 0.94 -10.46 8.95
CA ALA A 101 2.36 -10.45 8.66
C ALA A 101 3.07 -9.20 9.19
N GLY A 102 2.33 -8.23 9.73
CA GLY A 102 2.90 -7.04 10.36
C GLY A 102 2.81 -5.76 9.54
N TYR A 103 2.17 -5.79 8.39
CA TYR A 103 2.04 -4.58 7.57
C TYR A 103 0.88 -3.73 8.05
N VAL A 104 1.09 -2.42 8.14
CA VAL A 104 0.11 -1.50 8.72
C VAL A 104 -0.17 -0.27 7.86
N ASN A 105 0.54 -0.10 6.75
CA ASN A 105 0.40 1.11 5.93
C ASN A 105 -0.57 0.85 4.77
N PHE A 106 -1.87 1.04 5.05
CA PHE A 106 -2.94 0.82 4.09
C PHE A 106 -3.72 2.10 3.84
N VAL A 107 -4.16 2.31 2.61
CA VAL A 107 -5.11 3.37 2.26
C VAL A 107 -6.42 2.69 1.91
N LEU A 108 -7.39 2.74 2.82
CA LEU A 108 -8.65 1.99 2.71
C LEU A 108 -9.83 2.83 2.22
N ASP A 109 -9.75 4.13 2.30
CA ASP A 109 -10.87 5.00 1.94
C ASP A 109 -11.13 5.02 0.44
N SER A 110 -12.39 5.26 0.09
CA SER A 110 -12.81 5.34 -1.31
C SER A 110 -12.92 6.77 -1.83
N THR A 111 -13.00 7.78 -0.96
CA THR A 111 -13.07 9.18 -1.41
C THR A 111 -11.67 9.72 -1.68
N TYR A 112 -11.58 10.60 -2.68
CA TYR A 112 -10.28 11.15 -3.10
C TYR A 112 -9.58 11.91 -1.97
N GLY A 113 -10.30 12.81 -1.29
CA GLY A 113 -9.70 13.61 -0.21
C GLY A 113 -9.20 12.77 0.95
N ALA A 114 -9.98 11.75 1.35
CA ALA A 114 -9.58 10.87 2.44
C ALA A 114 -8.38 10.00 2.04
N LYS A 115 -8.35 9.52 0.80
CA LYS A 115 -7.21 8.74 0.31
C LYS A 115 -5.94 9.59 0.30
N LYS A 116 -6.04 10.84 -0.14
CA LYS A 116 -4.89 11.75 -0.16
C LYS A 116 -4.33 11.96 1.23
N GLU A 117 -5.18 12.23 2.20
CA GLU A 117 -4.77 12.44 3.58
C GLU A 117 -4.12 11.19 4.18
N LYS A 118 -4.74 10.04 3.97
CA LYS A 118 -4.23 8.79 4.53
C LYS A 118 -2.91 8.38 3.90
N PHE A 119 -2.77 8.58 2.61
CA PHE A 119 -1.51 8.31 1.94
C PHE A 119 -0.39 9.18 2.50
N ALA A 120 -0.67 10.47 2.70
CA ALA A 120 0.31 11.38 3.29
C ALA A 120 0.73 10.92 4.68
N ARG A 121 -0.22 10.46 5.49
CA ARG A 121 0.09 9.94 6.82
C ARG A 121 0.94 8.68 6.77
N CYS A 122 0.68 7.78 5.82
CA CYS A 122 1.50 6.60 5.65
C CYS A 122 2.95 6.94 5.34
N LEU A 123 3.19 8.04 4.64
CA LEU A 123 4.54 8.49 4.33
C LEU A 123 5.28 9.07 5.53
N THR A 124 4.57 9.69 6.46
CA THR A 124 5.20 10.50 7.51
C THR A 124 5.09 9.93 8.92
N ASN A 125 4.04 9.15 9.22
CA ASN A 125 3.82 8.68 10.58
C ASN A 125 4.69 7.48 10.93
N PHE A 126 4.94 7.32 12.23
CA PHE A 126 5.66 6.16 12.74
C PHE A 126 4.77 4.92 12.67
N TYR A 127 5.41 3.77 12.76
CA TYR A 127 4.74 2.47 12.69
C TYR A 127 3.59 2.36 13.69
N GLU A 128 3.83 2.71 14.96
CA GLU A 128 2.84 2.56 16.02
C GLU A 128 1.59 3.41 15.76
N SER A 129 1.78 4.63 15.29
CA SER A 129 0.66 5.52 14.97
C SER A 129 -0.18 4.96 13.84
N ASN A 130 0.46 4.39 12.83
CA ASN A 130 -0.24 3.80 11.69
C ASN A 130 -0.97 2.53 12.10
N ALA A 131 -0.38 1.71 12.98
CA ALA A 131 -1.02 0.50 13.48
C ALA A 131 -2.30 0.83 14.24
N ASP A 132 -2.25 1.81 15.15
CA ASP A 132 -3.41 2.24 15.92
C ASP A 132 -4.51 2.77 15.01
N ARG A 133 -4.14 3.60 14.04
CA ARG A 133 -5.10 4.15 13.10
C ARG A 133 -5.78 3.05 12.29
N LEU A 134 -5.01 2.10 11.80
CA LEU A 134 -5.53 0.99 11.01
C LEU A 134 -6.50 0.14 11.82
N ASP A 135 -6.16 -0.15 13.06
CA ASP A 135 -7.04 -0.94 13.93
C ASP A 135 -8.39 -0.24 14.14
N ARG A 136 -8.38 1.07 14.34
CA ARG A 136 -9.62 1.83 14.48
C ARG A 136 -10.44 1.82 13.20
N GLU A 137 -9.81 2.02 12.05
CA GLU A 137 -10.49 2.01 10.76
C GLU A 137 -11.16 0.67 10.49
N LEU A 138 -10.47 -0.41 10.76
CA LEU A 138 -10.99 -1.74 10.51
C LEU A 138 -12.08 -2.11 11.51
N SER A 139 -11.98 -1.65 12.75
CA SER A 139 -13.04 -1.84 13.74
C SER A 139 -14.31 -1.13 13.32
N ASP A 140 -14.19 0.10 12.84
CA ASP A 140 -15.35 0.86 12.34
C ASP A 140 -16.00 0.17 11.15
N THR A 141 -15.18 -0.37 10.23
CA THR A 141 -15.68 -1.10 9.07
C THR A 141 -16.44 -2.35 9.49
N GLU A 142 -16.04 -2.96 10.60
CA GLU A 142 -16.60 -4.19 11.10
C GLU A 142 -17.89 -4.01 11.89
N LEU A 143 -18.12 -2.81 12.41
CA LEU A 143 -19.26 -2.56 13.28
C LEU A 143 -20.59 -2.89 12.61
N PRO A 144 -21.48 -3.61 13.30
CA PRO A 144 -22.79 -3.88 12.74
C PRO A 144 -23.60 -2.61 12.57
N ARG A 145 -24.50 -2.61 11.62
CA ARG A 145 -25.41 -1.50 11.38
C ARG A 145 -26.81 -1.97 11.73
N GLU A 146 -27.32 -1.42 12.78
CA GLU A 146 -28.65 -1.73 13.27
C GLU A 146 -29.70 -0.87 12.60
#